data_d68d6cea3ea302457dc7d4402180bcdb
#
_entry.id   d68d6cea3ea302457dc7d4402180bcdb
#
_cell.length_a   1.000
_cell.length_b   1.000
_cell.length_c   1.000
_cell.angle_alpha   90.00
_cell.angle_beta   90.00
_cell.angle_gamma   90.00
#
_symmetry.space_group_name_H-M   'P 1'
#
loop_
_entity.id
_entity.type
_entity.pdbx_description
1 polymer ?
#
loop_
_entity_poly.entity_id
_entity_poly.type
_entity_poly.pdbx_seq_one_letter_code
_entity_poly.pdbx_strand_id
1 'polypeptide(L)'
;GATGAIKKLQEILGVYIPPKTKERLKEKGLKIDKKSMPLVIVGPYEHHSNEVSFRESLAQVKRVKLRKDGLIDLEHLENILEKNKNREIIGSFTIASNVSGIITCYKKISNLLRKYKATVCFDAAASSSYMNISSSYYDALFLSPHKLLGGVGSCGILVVKKFLVDTSLPPSFAGGGTVKYVNKSYQIYE
;
A
#
# COMPACT_ATOMS: atom_id res chain seq x y z
N GLY A 1 -10.39 8.40 -5.28
CA GLY A 1 -10.62 6.97 -5.01
C GLY A 1 -9.40 6.28 -4.39
N ALA A 2 -9.39 4.95 -4.37
CA ALA A 2 -8.33 4.15 -3.76
C ALA A 2 -6.92 4.49 -4.27
N THR A 3 -6.75 4.92 -5.52
CA THR A 3 -5.46 5.37 -6.06
C THR A 3 -4.81 6.45 -5.21
N GLY A 4 -5.58 7.46 -4.76
CA GLY A 4 -5.08 8.50 -3.87
C GLY A 4 -4.75 7.97 -2.48
N ALA A 5 -5.53 7.02 -1.97
CA ALA A 5 -5.28 6.35 -0.69
C ALA A 5 -3.99 5.52 -0.73
N ILE A 6 -3.75 4.78 -1.82
CA ILE A 6 -2.52 4.00 -2.04
C ILE A 6 -1.31 4.92 -2.13
N LYS A 7 -1.40 6.03 -2.90
CA LYS A 7 -0.33 7.04 -2.97
C LYS A 7 -0.01 7.59 -1.57
N LYS A 8 -1.05 7.92 -0.78
CA LYS A 8 -0.85 8.44 0.58
C LYS A 8 -0.16 7.43 1.49
N LEU A 9 -0.52 6.14 1.40
CA LEU A 9 0.19 5.10 2.13
C LEU A 9 1.65 4.99 1.69
N GLN A 10 1.93 5.05 0.39
CA GLN A 10 3.31 5.02 -0.12
C GLN A 10 4.14 6.21 0.38
N GLU A 11 3.54 7.38 0.55
CA GLU A 11 4.18 8.54 1.18
C GLU A 11 4.50 8.27 2.66
N ILE A 12 3.54 7.73 3.42
CA ILE A 12 3.70 7.37 4.84
C ILE A 12 4.81 6.32 5.02
N LEU A 13 4.87 5.31 4.15
CA LEU A 13 5.87 4.24 4.20
C LEU A 13 7.23 4.64 3.58
N GLY A 14 7.38 5.88 3.11
CA GLY A 14 8.63 6.37 2.53
C GLY A 14 9.04 5.70 1.22
N VAL A 15 8.11 5.08 0.50
CA VAL A 15 8.41 4.42 -0.79
C VAL A 15 7.94 5.20 -2.02
N TYR A 16 7.15 6.25 -1.83
CA TYR A 16 6.73 7.12 -2.94
C TYR A 16 7.88 7.99 -3.41
N ILE A 17 8.04 8.10 -4.72
CA ILE A 17 8.96 9.05 -5.34
C ILE A 17 8.28 9.69 -6.56
N PRO A 18 8.22 11.03 -6.65
CA PRO A 18 7.77 11.71 -7.86
C PRO A 18 8.67 11.37 -9.06
N PRO A 19 8.13 11.10 -10.26
CA PRO A 19 8.94 10.73 -11.43
C PRO A 19 10.06 11.74 -11.74
N LYS A 20 9.79 13.04 -11.64
CA LYS A 20 10.80 14.08 -11.89
C LYS A 20 11.93 14.09 -10.84
N THR A 21 11.60 13.77 -9.59
CA THR A 21 12.63 13.59 -8.54
C THR A 21 13.52 12.39 -8.84
N LYS A 22 12.92 11.26 -9.24
CA LYS A 22 13.62 10.04 -9.63
C LYS A 22 14.61 10.31 -10.80
N GLU A 23 14.17 11.08 -11.80
CA GLU A 23 15.02 11.48 -12.93
C GLU A 23 16.19 12.36 -12.48
N ARG A 24 15.93 13.41 -11.67
CA ARG A 24 16.99 14.29 -11.13
C ARG A 24 18.04 13.54 -10.31
N LEU A 25 17.62 12.57 -9.51
CA LEU A 25 18.57 11.72 -8.77
C LEU A 25 19.44 10.91 -9.72
N LYS A 26 18.85 10.35 -10.78
CA LYS A 26 19.58 9.60 -11.81
C LYS A 26 20.61 10.49 -12.54
N GLU A 27 20.22 11.70 -12.94
CA GLU A 27 21.10 12.68 -13.57
C GLU A 27 22.31 13.03 -12.71
N LYS A 28 22.14 13.01 -11.38
CA LYS A 28 23.23 13.22 -10.40
C LYS A 28 24.04 11.95 -10.08
N GLY A 29 23.81 10.86 -10.79
CA GLY A 29 24.51 9.59 -10.57
C GLY A 29 24.05 8.81 -9.32
N LEU A 30 23.02 9.26 -8.63
CA LEU A 30 22.46 8.57 -7.46
C LEU A 30 21.59 7.40 -7.90
N LYS A 31 22.06 6.19 -7.64
CA LYS A 31 21.33 4.95 -7.92
C LYS A 31 20.63 4.47 -6.65
N ILE A 32 19.33 4.21 -6.76
CA ILE A 32 18.56 3.60 -5.68
C ILE A 32 18.69 2.09 -5.82
N ASP A 33 19.28 1.45 -4.82
CA ASP A 33 19.31 0.00 -4.75
C ASP A 33 17.94 -0.50 -4.26
N LYS A 34 17.13 -1.05 -5.17
CA LYS A 34 15.81 -1.62 -4.83
C LYS A 34 15.90 -2.82 -3.88
N LYS A 35 17.07 -3.44 -3.71
CA LYS A 35 17.22 -4.55 -2.76
C LYS A 35 17.30 -4.07 -1.31
N SER A 36 17.78 -2.84 -1.09
CA SER A 36 17.80 -2.21 0.24
C SER A 36 16.45 -1.57 0.62
N MET A 37 15.53 -1.42 -0.32
CA MET A 37 14.20 -0.87 -0.12
C MET A 37 13.21 -1.97 0.30
N PRO A 38 12.03 -1.62 0.87
CA PRO A 38 10.99 -2.58 1.20
C PRO A 38 10.61 -3.47 0.01
N LEU A 39 10.28 -4.74 0.30
CA LEU A 39 9.67 -5.65 -0.67
C LEU A 39 8.15 -5.52 -0.59
N VAL A 40 7.53 -5.13 -1.68
CA VAL A 40 6.07 -5.17 -1.83
C VAL A 40 5.67 -6.47 -2.53
N ILE A 41 4.76 -7.21 -1.91
CA ILE A 41 4.18 -8.43 -2.48
C ILE A 41 2.74 -8.12 -2.85
N VAL A 42 2.37 -8.36 -4.11
CA VAL A 42 1.04 -8.11 -4.66
C VAL A 42 0.40 -9.41 -5.17
N GLY A 43 -0.92 -9.42 -5.23
CA GLY A 43 -1.69 -10.54 -5.76
C GLY A 43 -1.61 -10.66 -7.29
N PRO A 44 -2.21 -11.73 -7.84
CA PRO A 44 -2.17 -12.00 -9.28
C PRO A 44 -3.23 -11.22 -10.09
N TYR A 45 -4.25 -10.66 -9.43
CA TYR A 45 -5.37 -9.95 -10.07
C TYR A 45 -5.65 -8.58 -9.42
N GLU A 46 -4.56 -7.88 -9.09
CA GLU A 46 -4.65 -6.53 -8.52
C GLU A 46 -5.19 -5.52 -9.54
N HIS A 47 -5.88 -4.52 -9.03
CA HIS A 47 -6.15 -3.33 -9.83
C HIS A 47 -4.82 -2.62 -10.15
N HIS A 48 -4.72 -2.02 -11.34
CA HIS A 48 -3.51 -1.30 -11.79
C HIS A 48 -3.03 -0.25 -10.78
N SER A 49 -3.95 0.43 -10.08
CA SER A 49 -3.59 1.39 -9.03
C SER A 49 -2.76 0.78 -7.91
N ASN A 50 -3.02 -0.48 -7.56
CA ASN A 50 -2.29 -1.15 -6.48
C ASN A 50 -0.94 -1.68 -6.98
N GLU A 51 -0.88 -2.31 -8.14
CA GLU A 51 0.37 -2.91 -8.64
C GLU A 51 1.30 -1.91 -9.31
N VAL A 52 0.79 -1.15 -10.31
CA VAL A 52 1.63 -0.27 -11.13
C VAL A 52 2.23 0.84 -10.29
N SER A 53 1.49 1.40 -9.32
CA SER A 53 2.00 2.45 -8.44
C SER A 53 3.20 1.99 -7.61
N PHE A 54 3.16 0.75 -7.09
CA PHE A 54 4.31 0.18 -6.37
C PHE A 54 5.48 -0.16 -7.29
N ARG A 55 5.23 -0.60 -8.53
CA ARG A 55 6.32 -0.82 -9.51
C ARG A 55 7.08 0.47 -9.83
N GLU A 56 6.39 1.60 -9.89
CA GLU A 56 6.97 2.93 -10.12
C GLU A 56 7.62 3.54 -8.88
N SER A 57 7.34 3.01 -7.70
CA SER A 57 7.89 3.46 -6.42
C SER A 57 9.36 3.06 -6.24
N LEU A 58 9.92 3.39 -5.08
CA LEU A 58 11.26 2.95 -4.66
C LEU A 58 11.30 1.45 -4.32
N ALA A 59 10.17 0.86 -3.96
CA ALA A 59 10.07 -0.53 -3.51
C ALA A 59 10.44 -1.54 -4.61
N GLN A 60 10.89 -2.72 -4.19
CA GLN A 60 10.94 -3.89 -5.05
C GLN A 60 9.58 -4.56 -5.06
N VAL A 61 9.06 -4.98 -6.21
CA VAL A 61 7.74 -5.63 -6.30
C VAL A 61 7.88 -7.08 -6.74
N LYS A 62 7.17 -7.97 -6.04
CA LYS A 62 6.99 -9.38 -6.44
C LYS A 62 5.49 -9.68 -6.50
N ARG A 63 5.09 -10.40 -7.56
CA ARG A 63 3.72 -10.86 -7.75
C ARG A 63 3.59 -12.32 -7.35
N VAL A 64 2.54 -12.65 -6.60
CA VAL A 64 2.15 -14.03 -6.31
C VAL A 64 1.52 -14.67 -7.53
N LYS A 65 1.76 -15.95 -7.76
CA LYS A 65 1.20 -16.70 -8.87
C LYS A 65 -0.27 -17.05 -8.64
N LEU A 66 -0.96 -17.32 -9.75
CA LEU A 66 -2.25 -18.02 -9.75
C LEU A 66 -2.04 -19.53 -9.72
N ARG A 67 -2.93 -20.22 -9.04
CA ARG A 67 -3.12 -21.67 -9.16
C ARG A 67 -3.91 -21.97 -10.44
N LYS A 68 -3.98 -23.25 -10.82
CA LYS A 68 -4.75 -23.73 -11.98
C LYS A 68 -6.25 -23.44 -11.87
N ASP A 69 -6.77 -23.35 -10.65
CA ASP A 69 -8.17 -23.02 -10.35
C ASP A 69 -8.47 -21.50 -10.37
N GLY A 70 -7.50 -20.68 -10.73
CA GLY A 70 -7.63 -19.22 -10.79
C GLY A 70 -7.52 -18.49 -9.44
N LEU A 71 -7.27 -19.22 -8.35
CA LEU A 71 -7.10 -18.63 -7.02
C LEU A 71 -5.62 -18.27 -6.77
N ILE A 72 -5.41 -17.41 -5.78
CA ILE A 72 -4.05 -17.05 -5.35
C ILE A 72 -3.31 -18.26 -4.77
N ASP A 73 -2.05 -18.41 -5.15
CA ASP A 73 -1.16 -19.46 -4.67
C ASP A 73 -0.53 -19.06 -3.32
N LEU A 74 -1.11 -19.55 -2.22
CA LEU A 74 -0.61 -19.26 -0.87
C LEU A 74 0.74 -19.92 -0.57
N GLU A 75 1.04 -21.07 -1.18
CA GLU A 75 2.34 -21.72 -1.04
C GLU A 75 3.43 -20.87 -1.71
N HIS A 76 3.16 -20.36 -2.91
CA HIS A 76 4.06 -19.43 -3.56
C HIS A 76 4.25 -18.14 -2.76
N LEU A 77 3.18 -17.62 -2.12
CA LEU A 77 3.29 -16.47 -1.22
C LEU A 77 4.21 -16.77 -0.04
N GLU A 78 4.03 -17.91 0.63
CA GLU A 78 4.87 -18.31 1.76
C GLU A 78 6.33 -18.50 1.35
N ASN A 79 6.59 -19.08 0.19
CA ASN A 79 7.94 -19.20 -0.38
C ASN A 79 8.61 -17.84 -0.63
N ILE A 80 7.85 -16.82 -1.09
CA ILE A 80 8.37 -15.46 -1.25
C ILE A 80 8.71 -14.86 0.12
N LEU A 81 7.82 -15.01 1.10
CA LEU A 81 8.00 -14.49 2.45
C LEU A 81 9.23 -15.10 3.13
N GLU A 82 9.36 -16.43 3.11
CA GLU A 82 10.50 -17.14 3.71
C GLU A 82 11.85 -16.68 3.13
N LYS A 83 11.93 -16.56 1.79
CA LYS A 83 13.16 -16.10 1.11
C LYS A 83 13.52 -14.65 1.39
N ASN A 84 12.63 -13.85 1.97
CA ASN A 84 12.82 -12.41 2.19
C ASN A 84 12.56 -12.00 3.64
N LYS A 85 12.49 -12.93 4.59
CA LYS A 85 12.14 -12.68 6.00
C LYS A 85 13.05 -11.71 6.76
N ASN A 86 14.25 -11.46 6.23
CA ASN A 86 15.25 -10.59 6.84
C ASN A 86 15.17 -9.12 6.34
N ARG A 87 14.11 -8.76 5.63
CA ARG A 87 13.89 -7.38 5.13
C ARG A 87 12.46 -6.93 5.43
N GLU A 88 12.24 -5.63 5.33
CA GLU A 88 10.91 -5.08 5.41
C GLU A 88 10.02 -5.58 4.26
N ILE A 89 8.84 -6.11 4.60
CA ILE A 89 7.87 -6.66 3.64
C ILE A 89 6.53 -5.95 3.83
N ILE A 90 5.91 -5.58 2.71
CA ILE A 90 4.57 -5.02 2.62
C ILE A 90 3.76 -5.94 1.72
N GLY A 91 2.71 -6.56 2.24
CA GLY A 91 1.72 -7.28 1.44
C GLY A 91 0.60 -6.34 1.04
N SER A 92 0.33 -6.16 -0.25
CA SER A 92 -0.76 -5.31 -0.73
C SER A 92 -1.64 -6.09 -1.71
N PHE A 93 -2.84 -6.49 -1.24
CA PHE A 93 -3.70 -7.44 -1.96
C PHE A 93 -5.11 -6.88 -2.11
N THR A 94 -5.73 -7.12 -3.28
CA THR A 94 -7.16 -6.85 -3.44
C THR A 94 -8.00 -7.87 -2.67
N ILE A 95 -9.09 -7.42 -2.05
CA ILE A 95 -10.06 -8.31 -1.40
C ILE A 95 -10.97 -8.97 -2.43
N ALA A 96 -11.33 -8.23 -3.50
CA ALA A 96 -12.09 -8.79 -4.61
C ALA A 96 -11.60 -8.20 -5.93
N SER A 97 -11.43 -9.05 -6.93
CA SER A 97 -11.09 -8.61 -8.28
C SER A 97 -12.24 -7.83 -8.91
N ASN A 98 -11.95 -6.64 -9.42
CA ASN A 98 -12.92 -5.82 -10.16
C ASN A 98 -13.24 -6.38 -11.57
N VAL A 99 -12.47 -7.35 -12.05
CA VAL A 99 -12.64 -7.98 -13.37
C VAL A 99 -13.40 -9.29 -13.28
N SER A 100 -12.93 -10.20 -12.41
CA SER A 100 -13.49 -11.56 -12.30
C SER A 100 -14.47 -11.74 -11.15
N GLY A 101 -14.53 -10.81 -10.19
CA GLY A 101 -15.32 -10.95 -8.96
C GLY A 101 -14.75 -11.96 -7.96
N ILE A 102 -13.60 -12.57 -8.24
CA ILE A 102 -12.96 -13.52 -7.32
C ILE A 102 -12.69 -12.84 -5.99
N ILE A 103 -13.21 -13.43 -4.92
CA ILE A 103 -12.94 -12.98 -3.55
C ILE A 103 -11.66 -13.66 -3.05
N THR A 104 -10.70 -12.84 -2.66
CA THR A 104 -9.43 -13.28 -2.09
C THR A 104 -9.63 -13.83 -0.68
N CYS A 105 -8.93 -14.90 -0.33
CA CYS A 105 -8.90 -15.42 1.03
C CYS A 105 -8.09 -14.53 1.98
N TYR A 106 -8.50 -13.25 2.10
CA TYR A 106 -7.74 -12.17 2.75
C TYR A 106 -7.36 -12.46 4.20
N LYS A 107 -8.21 -13.21 4.95
CA LYS A 107 -7.88 -13.63 6.34
C LYS A 107 -6.68 -14.58 6.38
N LYS A 108 -6.62 -15.56 5.45
CA LYS A 108 -5.46 -16.48 5.35
C LYS A 108 -4.19 -15.72 4.94
N ILE A 109 -4.29 -14.81 3.98
CA ILE A 109 -3.19 -13.93 3.56
C ILE A 109 -2.70 -13.08 4.73
N SER A 110 -3.61 -12.44 5.47
CA SER A 110 -3.27 -11.64 6.65
C SER A 110 -2.49 -12.46 7.68
N ASN A 111 -3.00 -13.65 8.05
CA ASN A 111 -2.34 -14.51 9.02
C ASN A 111 -0.93 -14.92 8.55
N LEU A 112 -0.80 -15.22 7.26
CA LEU A 112 0.48 -15.62 6.68
C LEU A 112 1.47 -14.44 6.68
N LEU A 113 1.05 -13.25 6.25
CA LEU A 113 1.88 -12.03 6.29
C LEU A 113 2.34 -11.72 7.72
N ARG A 114 1.44 -11.81 8.70
CA ARG A 114 1.75 -11.55 10.13
C ARG A 114 2.76 -12.53 10.70
N LYS A 115 2.72 -13.82 10.30
CA LYS A 115 3.74 -14.82 10.67
C LYS A 115 5.16 -14.34 10.33
N TYR A 116 5.30 -13.57 9.24
CA TYR A 116 6.57 -13.00 8.78
C TYR A 116 6.76 -11.51 9.15
N LYS A 117 5.95 -10.98 10.06
CA LYS A 117 5.99 -9.57 10.51
C LYS A 117 5.84 -8.56 9.37
N ALA A 118 5.19 -8.94 8.28
CA ALA A 118 4.94 -8.07 7.14
C ALA A 118 3.77 -7.11 7.43
N THR A 119 3.85 -5.91 6.88
CA THR A 119 2.73 -4.95 6.88
C THR A 119 1.62 -5.48 5.97
N VAL A 120 0.38 -5.46 6.45
CA VAL A 120 -0.79 -6.01 5.77
C VAL A 120 -1.67 -4.90 5.22
N CYS A 121 -1.73 -4.78 3.89
CA CYS A 121 -2.55 -3.79 3.20
C CYS A 121 -3.58 -4.49 2.31
N PHE A 122 -4.81 -3.98 2.30
CA PHE A 122 -5.85 -4.49 1.40
C PHE A 122 -6.51 -3.38 0.58
N ASP A 123 -6.70 -3.67 -0.71
CA ASP A 123 -7.56 -2.88 -1.58
C ASP A 123 -8.99 -3.43 -1.52
N ALA A 124 -9.87 -2.65 -0.92
CA ALA A 124 -11.28 -2.96 -0.78
C ALA A 124 -12.17 -2.10 -1.71
N ALA A 125 -11.59 -1.48 -2.74
CA ALA A 125 -12.32 -0.59 -3.64
C ALA A 125 -13.51 -1.28 -4.35
N ALA A 126 -13.41 -2.58 -4.63
CA ALA A 126 -14.49 -3.34 -5.26
C ALA A 126 -15.39 -4.06 -4.25
N SER A 127 -14.91 -4.30 -3.02
CA SER A 127 -15.58 -5.17 -2.04
C SER A 127 -16.25 -4.43 -0.89
N SER A 128 -15.86 -3.18 -0.61
CA SER A 128 -16.34 -2.43 0.56
C SER A 128 -17.84 -2.19 0.60
N SER A 129 -18.53 -2.21 -0.56
CA SER A 129 -19.99 -2.08 -0.65
C SER A 129 -20.74 -3.35 -0.24
N TYR A 130 -20.08 -4.51 -0.18
CA TYR A 130 -20.71 -5.82 -0.06
C TYR A 130 -20.15 -6.66 1.08
N MET A 131 -18.99 -6.30 1.64
CA MET A 131 -18.29 -7.10 2.62
C MET A 131 -17.94 -6.30 3.87
N ASN A 132 -18.21 -6.90 5.02
CA ASN A 132 -17.70 -6.37 6.29
C ASN A 132 -16.25 -6.87 6.50
N ILE A 133 -15.30 -5.93 6.53
CA ILE A 133 -13.86 -6.21 6.63
C ILE A 133 -13.39 -5.81 8.02
N SER A 134 -13.07 -6.79 8.85
CA SER A 134 -12.60 -6.53 10.22
C SER A 134 -11.20 -5.92 10.23
N SER A 135 -11.04 -4.86 11.03
CA SER A 135 -9.75 -4.17 11.23
C SER A 135 -8.66 -5.02 11.88
N SER A 136 -9.01 -6.20 12.43
CA SER A 136 -8.03 -7.14 12.96
C SER A 136 -7.13 -7.77 11.88
N TYR A 137 -7.56 -7.75 10.61
CA TYR A 137 -6.84 -8.40 9.51
C TYR A 137 -6.01 -7.48 8.64
N TYR A 138 -5.97 -6.17 8.90
CA TYR A 138 -5.15 -5.25 8.10
C TYR A 138 -4.47 -4.20 8.96
N ASP A 139 -3.42 -3.62 8.41
CA ASP A 139 -2.73 -2.45 8.94
C ASP A 139 -3.06 -1.22 8.10
N ALA A 140 -3.37 -1.40 6.81
CA ALA A 140 -3.94 -0.37 5.95
C ALA A 140 -5.04 -0.93 5.05
N LEU A 141 -6.07 -0.11 4.79
CA LEU A 141 -7.19 -0.44 3.90
C LEU A 141 -7.48 0.73 2.96
N PHE A 142 -7.63 0.43 1.67
CA PHE A 142 -7.94 1.41 0.65
C PHE A 142 -9.40 1.29 0.22
N LEU A 143 -10.12 2.42 0.24
CA LEU A 143 -11.54 2.47 -0.11
C LEU A 143 -11.80 3.48 -1.24
N SER A 144 -12.80 3.16 -2.05
CA SER A 144 -13.32 4.02 -3.11
C SER A 144 -14.80 4.35 -2.86
N PRO A 145 -15.12 5.30 -1.97
CA PRO A 145 -16.51 5.58 -1.58
C PRO A 145 -17.42 5.99 -2.73
N HIS A 146 -16.88 6.50 -3.85
CA HIS A 146 -17.67 6.75 -5.06
C HIS A 146 -18.32 5.49 -5.67
N LYS A 147 -17.93 4.29 -5.23
CA LYS A 147 -18.54 3.01 -5.59
C LYS A 147 -19.63 2.56 -4.60
N LEU A 148 -19.82 3.29 -3.50
CA LEU A 148 -20.90 3.08 -2.55
C LEU A 148 -22.18 3.75 -3.07
N LEU A 149 -23.36 3.28 -2.62
CA LEU A 149 -24.62 3.92 -2.93
C LEU A 149 -24.60 5.38 -2.43
N GLY A 150 -24.91 6.33 -3.33
CA GLY A 150 -24.85 7.76 -3.01
C GLY A 150 -23.45 8.36 -2.92
N GLY A 151 -22.39 7.61 -3.22
CA GLY A 151 -21.01 8.03 -3.06
C GLY A 151 -20.41 8.85 -4.21
N VAL A 152 -21.20 9.25 -5.19
CA VAL A 152 -20.72 10.03 -6.36
C VAL A 152 -20.00 11.32 -5.90
N GLY A 153 -18.80 11.57 -6.45
CA GLY A 153 -17.99 12.75 -6.10
C GLY A 153 -17.17 12.61 -4.82
N SER A 154 -17.28 11.51 -4.08
CA SER A 154 -16.52 11.29 -2.84
C SER A 154 -15.02 11.06 -3.09
N CYS A 155 -14.20 11.47 -2.13
CA CYS A 155 -12.76 11.22 -2.14
C CYS A 155 -12.43 9.75 -1.85
N GLY A 156 -11.18 9.34 -2.08
CA GLY A 156 -10.65 8.06 -1.59
C GLY A 156 -10.40 8.11 -0.09
N ILE A 157 -10.54 6.96 0.57
CA ILE A 157 -10.27 6.83 2.01
C ILE A 157 -9.12 5.86 2.21
N LEU A 158 -8.15 6.28 3.04
CA LEU A 158 -7.12 5.43 3.64
C LEU A 158 -7.48 5.21 5.11
N VAL A 159 -7.70 3.97 5.50
CA VAL A 159 -7.71 3.57 6.90
C VAL A 159 -6.35 2.98 7.19
N VAL A 160 -5.63 3.52 8.18
CA VAL A 160 -4.27 3.10 8.52
C VAL A 160 -4.10 3.00 10.03
N LYS A 161 -3.40 1.97 10.50
CA LYS A 161 -3.04 1.84 11.91
C LYS A 161 -1.99 2.88 12.31
N LYS A 162 -2.17 3.48 13.48
CA LYS A 162 -1.34 4.58 13.97
C LYS A 162 0.16 4.25 13.97
N PHE A 163 0.54 3.02 14.27
CA PHE A 163 1.95 2.63 14.34
C PHE A 163 2.71 2.71 13.00
N LEU A 164 1.99 2.78 11.86
CA LEU A 164 2.61 2.99 10.54
C LEU A 164 2.96 4.45 10.28
N VAL A 165 2.42 5.37 11.07
CA VAL A 165 2.64 6.82 10.90
C VAL A 165 3.71 7.27 11.87
N ASP A 166 4.87 7.64 11.34
CA ASP A 166 5.94 8.25 12.15
C ASP A 166 5.66 9.74 12.35
N THR A 167 5.13 10.08 13.54
CA THR A 167 4.80 11.46 13.91
C THR A 167 6.02 12.29 14.28
N SER A 168 7.21 11.73 14.35
CA SER A 168 8.46 12.47 14.55
C SER A 168 8.96 13.15 13.28
N LEU A 169 8.47 12.70 12.12
CA LEU A 169 8.80 13.25 10.81
C LEU A 169 7.84 14.38 10.42
N PRO A 170 8.29 15.33 9.61
CA PRO A 170 7.40 16.30 8.98
C PRO A 170 6.28 15.60 8.18
N PRO A 171 5.11 16.23 8.04
CA PRO A 171 4.04 15.66 7.22
C PRO A 171 4.50 15.55 5.76
N SER A 172 4.03 14.52 5.05
CA SER A 172 4.38 14.29 3.64
C SER A 172 3.98 15.44 2.70
N PHE A 173 3.10 16.32 3.17
CA PHE A 173 2.74 17.58 2.52
C PHE A 173 2.48 18.65 3.59
N ALA A 174 3.48 19.53 3.78
CA ALA A 174 3.38 20.61 4.75
C ALA A 174 2.46 21.73 4.23
N GLY A 175 1.66 22.30 5.12
CA GLY A 175 0.75 23.39 4.81
C GLY A 175 0.10 23.97 6.07
N GLY A 176 -0.75 24.99 5.93
CA GLY A 176 -1.36 25.69 7.06
C GLY A 176 -2.13 24.81 8.04
N GLY A 177 -2.72 23.71 7.57
CA GLY A 177 -3.44 22.74 8.42
C GLY A 177 -2.57 21.70 9.12
N THR A 178 -1.24 21.79 9.00
CA THR A 178 -0.29 20.82 9.60
C THR A 178 0.71 21.47 10.52
N VAL A 179 0.66 22.81 10.68
CA VAL A 179 1.60 23.56 11.51
C VAL A 179 0.90 24.09 12.75
N LYS A 180 1.53 23.92 13.90
CA LYS A 180 1.14 24.52 15.18
C LYS A 180 1.70 25.93 15.31
N TYR A 181 2.90 26.14 14.80
CA TYR A 181 3.61 27.42 14.83
C TYR A 181 4.55 27.54 13.63
N VAL A 182 4.70 28.75 13.11
CA VAL A 182 5.65 29.07 12.03
C VAL A 182 6.20 30.48 12.22
N ASN A 183 7.50 30.65 11.96
CA ASN A 183 8.14 31.94 11.83
C ASN A 183 9.05 31.99 10.59
N LYS A 184 9.90 33.02 10.47
CA LYS A 184 10.77 33.18 9.30
C LYS A 184 11.85 32.10 9.15
N SER A 185 12.19 31.38 10.21
CA SER A 185 13.35 30.48 10.26
C SER A 185 12.98 29.01 10.48
N TYR A 186 11.88 28.72 11.17
CA TYR A 186 11.47 27.36 11.49
C TYR A 186 9.95 27.21 11.67
N GLN A 187 9.49 26.00 11.69
CA GLN A 187 8.11 25.60 11.94
C GLN A 187 8.03 24.44 12.95
N ILE A 188 6.91 24.38 13.68
CA ILE A 188 6.54 23.26 14.54
C ILE A 188 5.27 22.66 13.95
N TYR A 189 5.27 21.36 13.73
CA TYR A 189 4.11 20.62 13.23
C TYR A 189 3.21 20.16 14.37
N GLU A 190 1.93 19.87 14.04
CA GLU A 190 0.92 19.32 14.95
C GLU A 190 1.30 17.89 15.43
#